data_1e1f72670ea47ece43eae64e9e1cc257
#
_entry.id   1e1f72670ea47ece43eae64e9e1cc257
#
_cell.length_a   1.000
_cell.length_b   1.000
_cell.length_c   1.000
_cell.angle_alpha   90.00
_cell.angle_beta   90.00
_cell.angle_gamma   90.00
#
_symmetry.space_group_name_H-M   'P 1'
#
loop_
_entity.id
_entity.type
_entity.pdbx_description
1 polymer ?
#
loop_
_entity_poly.entity_id
_entity_poly.type
_entity_poly.pdbx_seq_one_letter_code
_entity_poly.pdbx_strand_id
1 'polypeptide(L)'
;MFGYYLELALHSFRRSRALTALMIVAVALGIGASMTTLTVLHVLSGDPLPGRSGSVFLPRLDPRDRDGYDPYAALPSQVTWTDGVDLLHARRAARQALMVGGATAVQSDEREVDPYLVTARYTTGDFFAMFGVPFRFGAGWSAAEDDGHARVAVIAASLNDRLFHGRNSVGRTLHVDGADLRIVGVLEPWRAVPHFYDLATGEYAGAEEVFVPLFTARELKLKRNGGIECWGQGRTDDDRMEAASCLWLQFWVQLDDAAAVASYRAFLDGYAHEQVALGRFTRPPASDLTNVRRYLDERQVVPGDVRLQVWIALGFFVVCLVNTVGLMLAKFMRGAGELGVRRALGASRRSVFTQLVVEATLIGVAGGVGGLLFALLGLALVRLQSTAAAQLAHLDGTMLAATFAASIVATALAGVVPAWRACRVPAALQLKSQ
;
A
#
# COMPACT_ATOMS: atom_id res chain seq x y z
N MET A 1 23.25 29.16 -26.92
CA MET A 1 22.62 30.17 -26.03
C MET A 1 22.31 29.63 -24.65
N PHE A 2 21.78 28.39 -24.49
CA PHE A 2 21.46 27.82 -23.18
C PHE A 2 22.72 27.72 -22.25
N GLY A 3 23.86 27.25 -22.76
CA GLY A 3 25.11 27.17 -21.97
C GLY A 3 25.59 28.53 -21.41
N TYR A 4 25.39 29.59 -22.16
CA TYR A 4 25.70 30.94 -21.71
C TYR A 4 24.84 31.40 -20.51
N TYR A 5 23.52 31.11 -20.54
CA TYR A 5 22.62 31.40 -19.41
C TYR A 5 22.94 30.55 -18.19
N LEU A 6 23.35 29.29 -18.40
CA LEU A 6 23.78 28.40 -17.32
C LEU A 6 25.03 28.94 -16.60
N GLU A 7 26.02 29.37 -17.35
CA GLU A 7 27.26 29.97 -16.82
C GLU A 7 26.96 31.25 -16.03
N LEU A 8 26.12 32.12 -16.55
CA LEU A 8 25.67 33.33 -15.87
C LEU A 8 24.94 33.03 -14.54
N ALA A 9 24.08 32.02 -14.53
CA ALA A 9 23.35 31.61 -13.33
C ALA A 9 24.31 31.04 -12.26
N LEU A 10 25.32 30.26 -12.66
CA LEU A 10 26.34 29.74 -11.74
C LEU A 10 27.19 30.87 -11.15
N HIS A 11 27.55 31.90 -11.93
CA HIS A 11 28.24 33.11 -11.42
C HIS A 11 27.35 33.90 -10.44
N SER A 12 26.05 34.03 -10.73
CA SER A 12 25.08 34.67 -9.82
C SER A 12 25.01 33.92 -8.47
N PHE A 13 25.07 32.58 -8.47
CA PHE A 13 25.07 31.76 -7.25
C PHE A 13 26.30 32.02 -6.39
N ARG A 14 27.46 32.14 -7.00
CA ARG A 14 28.74 32.47 -6.27
C ARG A 14 28.70 33.83 -5.61
N ARG A 15 28.01 34.79 -6.20
CA ARG A 15 27.92 36.16 -5.69
C ARG A 15 26.94 36.32 -4.52
N SER A 16 25.86 35.55 -4.51
CA SER A 16 24.81 35.59 -3.46
C SER A 16 24.64 34.26 -2.76
N ARG A 17 25.74 33.67 -2.25
CA ARG A 17 25.80 32.30 -1.71
C ARG A 17 24.76 32.02 -0.62
N ALA A 18 24.63 32.93 0.37
CA ALA A 18 23.72 32.76 1.49
C ALA A 18 22.25 32.74 1.04
N LEU A 19 21.80 33.65 0.19
CA LEU A 19 20.43 33.70 -0.32
C LEU A 19 20.12 32.49 -1.20
N THR A 20 21.07 32.12 -2.08
CA THR A 20 20.88 30.94 -2.95
C THR A 20 20.82 29.65 -2.14
N ALA A 21 21.70 29.48 -1.14
CA ALA A 21 21.67 28.32 -0.25
C ALA A 21 20.35 28.26 0.53
N LEU A 22 19.87 29.37 1.06
CA LEU A 22 18.62 29.44 1.80
C LEU A 22 17.41 29.04 0.91
N MET A 23 17.39 29.53 -0.35
CA MET A 23 16.34 29.13 -1.32
C MET A 23 16.39 27.64 -1.64
N ILE A 24 17.58 27.07 -1.89
CA ILE A 24 17.78 25.66 -2.17
C ILE A 24 17.30 24.81 -0.98
N VAL A 25 17.70 25.19 0.26
CA VAL A 25 17.28 24.47 1.48
C VAL A 25 15.77 24.55 1.69
N ALA A 26 15.17 25.73 1.51
CA ALA A 26 13.71 25.89 1.65
C ALA A 26 12.94 25.00 0.66
N VAL A 27 13.36 25.01 -0.61
CA VAL A 27 12.76 24.16 -1.65
C VAL A 27 13.00 22.68 -1.34
N ALA A 28 14.22 22.30 -0.93
CA ALA A 28 14.58 20.93 -0.61
C ALA A 28 13.75 20.37 0.57
N LEU A 29 13.55 21.15 1.63
CA LEU A 29 12.70 20.75 2.77
C LEU A 29 11.25 20.58 2.35
N GLY A 30 10.70 21.51 1.57
CA GLY A 30 9.33 21.41 1.07
C GLY A 30 9.11 20.18 0.20
N ILE A 31 10.03 19.91 -0.74
CA ILE A 31 9.99 18.74 -1.62
C ILE A 31 10.16 17.46 -0.79
N GLY A 32 11.16 17.40 0.10
CA GLY A 32 11.47 16.24 0.91
C GLY A 32 10.28 15.82 1.79
N ALA A 33 9.66 16.77 2.49
CA ALA A 33 8.48 16.52 3.30
C ALA A 33 7.30 16.01 2.45
N SER A 34 6.99 16.71 1.35
CA SER A 34 5.87 16.32 0.47
C SER A 34 6.10 14.95 -0.18
N MET A 35 7.31 14.66 -0.60
CA MET A 35 7.66 13.39 -1.23
C MET A 35 7.58 12.22 -0.25
N THR A 36 8.05 12.40 0.98
CA THR A 36 7.96 11.38 2.03
C THR A 36 6.49 11.04 2.33
N THR A 37 5.65 12.06 2.58
CA THR A 37 4.24 11.83 2.92
C THR A 37 3.42 11.28 1.75
N LEU A 38 3.67 11.74 0.51
CA LEU A 38 3.02 11.20 -0.68
C LEU A 38 3.42 9.74 -0.94
N THR A 39 4.69 9.39 -0.72
CA THR A 39 5.16 8.00 -0.85
C THR A 39 4.48 7.10 0.16
N VAL A 40 4.40 7.52 1.43
CA VAL A 40 3.69 6.77 2.47
C VAL A 40 2.22 6.60 2.11
N LEU A 41 1.53 7.68 1.73
CA LEU A 41 0.13 7.58 1.30
C LEU A 41 -0.04 6.62 0.11
N HIS A 42 0.82 6.73 -0.90
CA HIS A 42 0.74 5.87 -2.09
C HIS A 42 0.88 4.39 -1.75
N VAL A 43 1.84 4.05 -0.89
CA VAL A 43 2.05 2.68 -0.43
C VAL A 43 0.86 2.16 0.39
N LEU A 44 0.31 2.99 1.29
CA LEU A 44 -0.80 2.60 2.15
C LEU A 44 -2.14 2.55 1.41
N SER A 45 -2.34 3.38 0.37
CA SER A 45 -3.58 3.47 -0.41
C SER A 45 -3.53 2.70 -1.73
N GLY A 46 -2.49 1.91 -1.97
CA GLY A 46 -2.35 1.08 -3.16
C GLY A 46 -3.54 0.13 -3.36
N ASP A 47 -3.89 -0.14 -4.62
CA ASP A 47 -4.86 -1.18 -4.94
C ASP A 47 -4.20 -2.56 -4.72
N PRO A 48 -4.63 -3.35 -3.69
CA PRO A 48 -3.99 -4.62 -3.39
C PRO A 48 -4.20 -5.69 -4.47
N LEU A 49 -5.20 -5.50 -5.35
CA LEU A 49 -5.54 -6.37 -6.48
C LEU A 49 -5.72 -5.55 -7.76
N PRO A 50 -4.63 -5.07 -8.40
CA PRO A 50 -4.73 -4.23 -9.59
C PRO A 50 -5.59 -4.88 -10.68
N GLY A 51 -6.67 -4.17 -11.06
CA GLY A 51 -7.64 -4.62 -12.07
C GLY A 51 -8.65 -5.67 -11.60
N ARG A 52 -8.57 -6.19 -10.36
CA ARG A 52 -9.46 -7.22 -9.83
C ARG A 52 -10.24 -6.80 -8.56
N SER A 53 -9.86 -5.71 -7.90
CA SER A 53 -10.53 -5.25 -6.67
C SER A 53 -12.02 -4.95 -6.83
N GLY A 54 -12.51 -4.77 -8.05
CA GLY A 54 -13.92 -4.59 -8.36
C GLY A 54 -14.71 -5.89 -8.51
N SER A 55 -14.04 -7.03 -8.78
CA SER A 55 -14.67 -8.33 -8.99
C SER A 55 -14.53 -9.30 -7.81
N VAL A 56 -13.76 -8.93 -6.78
CA VAL A 56 -13.59 -9.71 -5.56
C VAL A 56 -14.42 -9.08 -4.44
N PHE A 57 -15.24 -9.91 -3.79
CA PHE A 57 -16.21 -9.48 -2.79
C PHE A 57 -16.07 -10.24 -1.49
N LEU A 58 -16.40 -9.58 -0.39
CA LEU A 58 -16.52 -10.12 0.96
C LEU A 58 -18.00 -10.30 1.28
N PRO A 59 -18.53 -11.52 1.33
CA PRO A 59 -19.86 -11.81 1.89
C PRO A 59 -19.84 -11.62 3.40
N ARG A 60 -20.81 -10.89 3.94
CA ARG A 60 -20.94 -10.62 5.37
C ARG A 60 -22.32 -11.05 5.87
N LEU A 61 -22.34 -11.68 7.03
CA LEU A 61 -23.53 -12.17 7.74
C LEU A 61 -23.41 -11.81 9.22
N ASP A 62 -24.52 -11.77 9.96
CA ASP A 62 -24.49 -11.59 11.39
C ASP A 62 -25.09 -12.77 12.16
N PRO A 63 -24.30 -13.80 12.44
CA PRO A 63 -24.73 -14.98 13.21
C PRO A 63 -24.72 -14.78 14.73
N ARG A 64 -24.29 -13.61 15.24
CA ARG A 64 -24.12 -13.34 16.66
C ARG A 64 -25.45 -13.43 17.41
N ASP A 65 -25.37 -13.59 18.73
CA ASP A 65 -26.54 -13.54 19.61
C ASP A 65 -27.11 -12.11 19.77
N ARG A 66 -28.25 -11.99 20.44
CA ARG A 66 -28.93 -10.71 20.66
C ARG A 66 -28.21 -9.79 21.63
N ASP A 67 -27.29 -10.31 22.42
CA ASP A 67 -26.56 -9.51 23.40
C ASP A 67 -25.70 -8.46 22.69
N GLY A 68 -25.84 -7.20 23.13
CA GLY A 68 -25.12 -6.08 22.50
C GLY A 68 -25.51 -5.80 21.04
N TYR A 69 -26.71 -6.21 20.60
CA TYR A 69 -27.17 -5.91 19.24
C TYR A 69 -27.31 -4.39 19.02
N ASP A 70 -26.59 -3.89 18.03
CA ASP A 70 -26.72 -2.54 17.51
C ASP A 70 -27.07 -2.62 16.01
N PRO A 71 -28.26 -2.12 15.60
CA PRO A 71 -28.67 -2.16 14.18
C PRO A 71 -27.84 -1.28 13.27
N TYR A 72 -27.00 -0.38 13.82
CA TYR A 72 -26.11 0.51 13.06
C TYR A 72 -24.66 0.02 13.04
N ALA A 73 -24.34 -1.04 13.79
CA ALA A 73 -23.01 -1.62 13.78
C ALA A 73 -22.72 -2.29 12.43
N ALA A 74 -21.48 -2.17 11.98
CA ALA A 74 -21.03 -2.89 10.77
C ALA A 74 -21.13 -4.40 10.96
N LEU A 75 -21.52 -5.10 9.90
CA LEU A 75 -21.53 -6.57 9.88
C LEU A 75 -20.10 -7.10 10.05
N PRO A 76 -19.95 -8.28 10.69
CA PRO A 76 -18.67 -8.96 10.82
C PRO A 76 -17.98 -9.14 9.47
N SER A 77 -16.66 -9.12 9.46
CA SER A 77 -15.83 -9.42 8.29
C SER A 77 -15.36 -10.88 8.25
N GLN A 78 -15.68 -11.63 9.28
CA GLN A 78 -15.39 -13.06 9.40
C GLN A 78 -16.69 -13.86 9.41
N VAL A 79 -16.58 -15.14 9.08
CA VAL A 79 -17.70 -16.09 9.10
C VAL A 79 -17.43 -17.19 10.13
N THR A 80 -18.52 -17.86 10.57
CA THR A 80 -18.37 -19.08 11.37
C THR A 80 -17.89 -20.23 10.48
N TRP A 81 -17.44 -21.32 11.08
CA TRP A 81 -17.11 -22.54 10.34
C TRP A 81 -18.31 -23.04 9.52
N THR A 82 -19.48 -23.14 10.16
CA THR A 82 -20.69 -23.62 9.48
C THR A 82 -21.06 -22.74 8.29
N ASP A 83 -21.13 -21.40 8.49
CA ASP A 83 -21.46 -20.48 7.40
C ASP A 83 -20.43 -20.53 6.26
N GLY A 84 -19.14 -20.55 6.61
CA GLY A 84 -18.06 -20.60 5.62
C GLY A 84 -18.13 -21.89 4.77
N VAL A 85 -18.35 -23.03 5.38
CA VAL A 85 -18.45 -24.33 4.69
C VAL A 85 -19.73 -24.42 3.86
N ASP A 86 -20.88 -23.97 4.38
CA ASP A 86 -22.14 -23.94 3.65
C ASP A 86 -22.06 -23.06 2.39
N LEU A 87 -21.53 -21.86 2.54
CA LEU A 87 -21.34 -20.93 1.42
C LEU A 87 -20.33 -21.47 0.39
N LEU A 88 -19.25 -22.11 0.85
CA LEU A 88 -18.26 -22.75 -0.02
C LEU A 88 -18.89 -23.88 -0.83
N HIS A 89 -19.65 -24.76 -0.21
CA HIS A 89 -20.30 -25.90 -0.87
C HIS A 89 -21.46 -25.48 -1.78
N ALA A 90 -22.09 -24.34 -1.53
CA ALA A 90 -23.13 -23.80 -2.40
C ALA A 90 -22.61 -23.45 -3.82
N ARG A 91 -21.31 -23.20 -4.00
CA ARG A 91 -20.62 -22.96 -5.29
C ARG A 91 -21.34 -21.92 -6.18
N ARG A 92 -21.74 -20.77 -5.58
CA ARG A 92 -22.52 -19.72 -6.26
C ARG A 92 -21.66 -18.63 -6.90
N ALA A 93 -20.35 -18.68 -6.79
CA ALA A 93 -19.42 -17.74 -7.38
C ALA A 93 -18.47 -18.42 -8.37
N ALA A 94 -17.83 -17.65 -9.24
CA ALA A 94 -16.84 -18.14 -10.20
C ALA A 94 -15.62 -18.76 -9.47
N ARG A 95 -15.20 -18.17 -8.37
CA ARG A 95 -14.17 -18.68 -7.44
C ARG A 95 -14.55 -18.31 -6.02
N GLN A 96 -14.14 -19.15 -5.06
CA GLN A 96 -14.44 -18.98 -3.65
C GLN A 96 -13.24 -19.41 -2.81
N ALA A 97 -12.83 -18.57 -1.85
CA ALA A 97 -11.75 -18.91 -0.95
C ALA A 97 -12.21 -18.77 0.50
N LEU A 98 -12.17 -19.87 1.23
CA LEU A 98 -12.34 -19.94 2.67
C LEU A 98 -10.96 -20.10 3.29
N MET A 99 -10.63 -19.26 4.29
CA MET A 99 -9.26 -19.20 4.79
C MET A 99 -9.16 -18.74 6.23
N VAL A 100 -7.98 -19.01 6.81
CA VAL A 100 -7.54 -18.46 8.11
C VAL A 100 -6.03 -18.34 8.13
N GLY A 101 -5.51 -17.39 8.89
CA GLY A 101 -4.10 -17.27 9.19
C GLY A 101 -3.60 -18.35 10.14
N GLY A 102 -2.31 -18.67 10.06
CA GLY A 102 -1.65 -19.63 10.93
C GLY A 102 -0.18 -19.26 11.19
N ALA A 103 0.40 -19.98 12.12
CA ALA A 103 1.84 -20.00 12.37
C ALA A 103 2.25 -21.44 12.62
N THR A 104 3.28 -21.89 11.93
CA THR A 104 3.70 -23.30 11.96
C THR A 104 5.23 -23.41 11.90
N ALA A 105 5.78 -24.47 12.49
CA ALA A 105 7.19 -24.79 12.34
C ALA A 105 7.42 -25.60 11.06
N VAL A 106 8.36 -25.17 10.25
CA VAL A 106 8.71 -25.85 9.00
C VAL A 106 10.17 -26.28 8.98
N GLN A 107 10.44 -27.41 8.34
CA GLN A 107 11.78 -27.96 8.13
C GLN A 107 11.84 -28.64 6.76
N SER A 108 13.01 -28.62 6.10
CA SER A 108 13.25 -29.37 4.86
C SER A 108 13.71 -30.79 5.17
N ASP A 109 13.72 -31.65 4.15
CA ASP A 109 14.27 -33.01 4.20
C ASP A 109 15.79 -33.01 4.51
N GLU A 110 16.48 -31.88 4.31
CA GLU A 110 17.87 -31.70 4.66
C GLU A 110 17.96 -31.45 6.19
N ARG A 111 18.25 -32.53 6.95
CA ARG A 111 18.18 -32.58 8.41
C ARG A 111 19.15 -31.68 9.20
N GLU A 112 19.94 -30.87 8.52
CA GLU A 112 20.94 -29.99 9.18
C GLU A 112 20.40 -28.62 9.62
N VAL A 113 19.11 -28.33 9.38
CA VAL A 113 18.54 -27.02 9.66
C VAL A 113 17.47 -27.12 10.74
N ASP A 114 17.60 -26.32 11.80
CA ASP A 114 16.59 -26.21 12.85
C ASP A 114 15.23 -25.78 12.28
N PRO A 115 14.10 -26.23 12.88
CA PRO A 115 12.78 -25.81 12.45
C PRO A 115 12.61 -24.29 12.51
N TYR A 116 12.05 -23.69 11.47
CA TYR A 116 11.70 -22.28 11.43
C TYR A 116 10.24 -22.08 11.76
N LEU A 117 9.93 -21.15 12.66
CA LEU A 117 8.56 -20.67 12.81
C LEU A 117 8.26 -19.68 11.68
N VAL A 118 7.23 -19.98 10.90
CA VAL A 118 6.80 -19.19 9.74
C VAL A 118 5.34 -18.84 9.83
N THR A 119 4.96 -17.73 9.15
CA THR A 119 3.56 -17.39 8.93
C THR A 119 2.96 -18.31 7.88
N ALA A 120 1.76 -18.81 8.15
CA ALA A 120 1.03 -19.72 7.28
C ALA A 120 -0.34 -19.15 6.89
N ARG A 121 -0.86 -19.61 5.75
CA ARG A 121 -2.24 -19.40 5.34
C ARG A 121 -2.88 -20.76 5.06
N TYR A 122 -3.94 -21.08 5.78
CA TYR A 122 -4.75 -22.25 5.51
C TYR A 122 -5.94 -21.82 4.67
N THR A 123 -6.04 -22.32 3.43
CA THR A 123 -7.00 -21.78 2.46
C THR A 123 -7.46 -22.87 1.49
N THR A 124 -8.49 -22.57 0.69
CA THR A 124 -8.90 -23.41 -0.44
C THR A 124 -8.15 -23.03 -1.71
N GLY A 125 -8.04 -23.92 -2.70
CA GLY A 125 -7.21 -23.78 -3.89
C GLY A 125 -7.52 -22.57 -4.78
N ASP A 126 -8.77 -22.11 -4.78
CA ASP A 126 -9.19 -20.92 -5.55
C ASP A 126 -8.49 -19.62 -5.10
N PHE A 127 -7.90 -19.58 -3.91
CA PHE A 127 -7.15 -18.45 -3.39
C PHE A 127 -6.16 -17.89 -4.41
N PHE A 128 -5.32 -18.76 -4.98
CA PHE A 128 -4.23 -18.34 -5.86
C PHE A 128 -4.75 -17.69 -7.14
N ALA A 129 -5.71 -18.34 -7.79
CA ALA A 129 -6.29 -17.84 -9.05
C ALA A 129 -7.16 -16.59 -8.83
N MET A 130 -7.93 -16.52 -7.74
CA MET A 130 -8.79 -15.40 -7.40
C MET A 130 -7.97 -14.13 -7.11
N PHE A 131 -6.89 -14.26 -6.34
CA PHE A 131 -6.05 -13.11 -5.99
C PHE A 131 -4.89 -12.88 -6.98
N GLY A 132 -4.77 -13.73 -8.03
CA GLY A 132 -3.75 -13.58 -9.06
C GLY A 132 -2.34 -13.76 -8.54
N VAL A 133 -2.16 -14.70 -7.61
CA VAL A 133 -0.86 -15.01 -7.01
C VAL A 133 0.06 -15.66 -8.04
N PRO A 134 1.22 -15.08 -8.34
CA PRO A 134 2.13 -15.60 -9.37
C PRO A 134 2.97 -16.76 -8.83
N PHE A 135 3.23 -17.75 -9.70
CA PHE A 135 4.06 -18.91 -9.38
C PHE A 135 5.40 -18.83 -10.12
N ARG A 136 6.50 -19.14 -9.40
CA ARG A 136 7.82 -19.36 -9.97
C ARG A 136 7.97 -20.78 -10.49
N PHE A 137 7.47 -21.77 -9.72
CA PHE A 137 7.50 -23.18 -10.06
C PHE A 137 6.16 -23.83 -9.66
N GLY A 138 5.68 -24.80 -10.46
CA GLY A 138 4.47 -25.53 -10.16
C GLY A 138 3.19 -24.70 -10.24
N ALA A 139 2.21 -25.04 -9.43
CA ALA A 139 0.90 -24.37 -9.36
C ALA A 139 0.27 -24.58 -7.97
N GLY A 140 -0.90 -23.93 -7.72
CA GLY A 140 -1.76 -24.24 -6.58
C GLY A 140 -2.36 -25.63 -6.70
N TRP A 141 -2.92 -26.12 -5.60
CA TRP A 141 -3.68 -27.38 -5.58
C TRP A 141 -5.07 -27.19 -6.17
N SER A 142 -5.66 -28.31 -6.60
CA SER A 142 -6.98 -28.37 -7.20
C SER A 142 -8.12 -28.51 -6.16
N ALA A 143 -9.35 -28.26 -6.59
CA ALA A 143 -10.54 -28.52 -5.75
C ALA A 143 -10.64 -29.99 -5.31
N ALA A 144 -10.22 -30.94 -6.16
CA ALA A 144 -10.20 -32.37 -5.79
C ALA A 144 -9.16 -32.65 -4.69
N GLU A 145 -8.06 -31.92 -4.65
CA GLU A 145 -7.06 -32.01 -3.58
C GLU A 145 -7.57 -31.33 -2.29
N ASP A 146 -8.38 -30.26 -2.37
CA ASP A 146 -9.08 -29.70 -1.22
C ASP A 146 -10.08 -30.72 -0.63
N ASP A 147 -10.97 -31.25 -1.48
CA ASP A 147 -12.02 -32.23 -1.08
C ASP A 147 -11.38 -33.53 -0.55
N GLY A 148 -10.25 -33.94 -1.08
CA GLY A 148 -9.51 -35.14 -0.69
C GLY A 148 -8.54 -34.92 0.49
N HIS A 149 -8.53 -33.77 1.12
CA HIS A 149 -7.60 -33.39 2.22
C HIS A 149 -6.13 -33.73 1.90
N ALA A 150 -5.71 -33.40 0.67
CA ALA A 150 -4.38 -33.77 0.19
C ALA A 150 -3.28 -33.12 1.03
N ARG A 151 -2.24 -33.90 1.36
CA ARG A 151 -1.06 -33.41 2.08
C ARG A 151 -0.12 -32.71 1.14
N VAL A 152 -0.51 -31.49 0.74
CA VAL A 152 0.25 -30.62 -0.18
C VAL A 152 0.48 -29.26 0.42
N ALA A 153 1.52 -28.57 -0.07
CA ALA A 153 1.84 -27.21 0.34
C ALA A 153 2.31 -26.38 -0.85
N VAL A 154 2.02 -25.09 -0.80
CA VAL A 154 2.66 -24.07 -1.64
C VAL A 154 3.54 -23.20 -0.72
N ILE A 155 4.74 -22.86 -1.16
CA ILE A 155 5.69 -22.08 -0.37
C ILE A 155 6.04 -20.76 -1.06
N ALA A 156 6.33 -19.74 -0.28
CA ALA A 156 6.82 -18.46 -0.79
C ALA A 156 8.25 -18.57 -1.32
N ALA A 157 8.64 -17.66 -2.22
CA ALA A 157 10.02 -17.58 -2.72
C ALA A 157 11.04 -17.47 -1.58
N SER A 158 10.77 -16.65 -0.56
CA SER A 158 11.66 -16.45 0.59
C SER A 158 11.94 -17.73 1.37
N LEU A 159 10.92 -18.56 1.58
CA LEU A 159 11.08 -19.85 2.24
C LEU A 159 11.82 -20.85 1.35
N ASN A 160 11.51 -20.87 0.04
CA ASN A 160 12.21 -21.70 -0.93
C ASN A 160 13.71 -21.34 -1.02
N ASP A 161 14.04 -20.05 -0.98
CA ASP A 161 15.42 -19.59 -1.02
C ASP A 161 16.18 -20.03 0.25
N ARG A 162 15.54 -20.01 1.42
CA ARG A 162 16.13 -20.46 2.70
C ARG A 162 16.31 -21.97 2.79
N LEU A 163 15.28 -22.75 2.42
CA LEU A 163 15.28 -24.20 2.62
C LEU A 163 15.90 -24.97 1.43
N PHE A 164 15.78 -24.43 0.22
CA PHE A 164 16.13 -25.14 -1.03
C PHE A 164 17.07 -24.32 -1.92
N HIS A 165 17.66 -23.24 -1.39
CA HIS A 165 18.64 -22.38 -2.10
C HIS A 165 18.11 -21.84 -3.44
N GLY A 166 16.81 -21.54 -3.53
CA GLY A 166 16.16 -20.99 -4.73
C GLY A 166 15.95 -21.99 -5.87
N ARG A 167 16.33 -23.26 -5.69
CA ARG A 167 16.10 -24.32 -6.67
C ARG A 167 14.62 -24.71 -6.72
N ASN A 168 14.22 -25.36 -7.82
CA ASN A 168 12.86 -25.90 -7.92
C ASN A 168 12.67 -27.01 -6.88
N SER A 169 11.80 -26.76 -5.91
CA SER A 169 11.47 -27.70 -4.82
C SER A 169 10.13 -28.43 -5.03
N VAL A 170 9.47 -28.23 -6.18
CA VAL A 170 8.21 -28.95 -6.47
C VAL A 170 8.45 -30.46 -6.45
N GLY A 171 7.60 -31.19 -5.74
CA GLY A 171 7.70 -32.63 -5.52
C GLY A 171 8.51 -33.03 -4.29
N ARG A 172 9.26 -32.11 -3.68
CA ARG A 172 10.00 -32.38 -2.42
C ARG A 172 9.06 -32.34 -1.22
N THR A 173 9.51 -32.91 -0.12
CA THR A 173 8.80 -32.93 1.17
C THR A 173 9.14 -31.70 1.99
N LEU A 174 8.11 -31.07 2.58
CA LEU A 174 8.19 -30.05 3.61
C LEU A 174 7.60 -30.66 4.89
N HIS A 175 8.39 -30.69 5.97
CA HIS A 175 7.90 -31.07 7.30
C HIS A 175 7.22 -29.85 7.93
N VAL A 176 5.95 -29.98 8.31
CA VAL A 176 5.13 -28.91 8.89
C VAL A 176 4.53 -29.42 10.20
N ASP A 177 4.98 -28.87 11.34
CA ASP A 177 4.59 -29.32 12.70
C ASP A 177 4.57 -30.86 12.87
N GLY A 178 5.57 -31.54 12.27
CA GLY A 178 5.73 -32.99 12.33
C GLY A 178 4.93 -33.79 11.30
N ALA A 179 4.19 -33.13 10.41
CA ALA A 179 3.51 -33.77 9.29
C ALA A 179 4.28 -33.53 7.98
N ASP A 180 4.27 -34.52 7.10
CA ASP A 180 4.89 -34.46 5.78
C ASP A 180 3.90 -33.92 4.75
N LEU A 181 4.25 -32.81 4.11
CA LEU A 181 3.50 -32.22 3.01
C LEU A 181 4.37 -32.18 1.75
N ARG A 182 3.78 -32.54 0.60
CA ARG A 182 4.46 -32.45 -0.70
C ARG A 182 4.33 -31.02 -1.25
N ILE A 183 5.43 -30.39 -1.60
CA ILE A 183 5.44 -29.08 -2.24
C ILE A 183 4.89 -29.24 -3.67
N VAL A 184 3.81 -28.51 -4.01
CA VAL A 184 3.20 -28.50 -5.34
C VAL A 184 3.46 -27.22 -6.09
N GLY A 185 3.81 -26.14 -5.39
CA GLY A 185 4.11 -24.85 -5.99
C GLY A 185 5.04 -23.99 -5.15
N VAL A 186 5.79 -23.14 -5.83
CA VAL A 186 6.62 -22.08 -5.25
C VAL A 186 6.17 -20.76 -5.84
N LEU A 187 5.82 -19.81 -5.00
CA LEU A 187 5.36 -18.49 -5.43
C LEU A 187 6.53 -17.62 -5.90
N GLU A 188 6.27 -16.70 -6.81
CA GLU A 188 7.08 -15.48 -6.92
C GLU A 188 6.93 -14.61 -5.65
N PRO A 189 7.82 -13.63 -5.41
CA PRO A 189 7.61 -12.68 -4.33
C PRO A 189 6.26 -11.99 -4.49
N TRP A 190 5.33 -12.29 -3.58
CA TRP A 190 3.98 -11.74 -3.58
C TRP A 190 3.55 -11.33 -2.17
N ARG A 191 2.90 -10.19 -2.09
CA ARG A 191 2.30 -9.67 -0.86
C ARG A 191 1.18 -8.72 -1.23
N ALA A 192 -0.01 -8.94 -0.72
CA ALA A 192 -1.10 -7.97 -0.83
C ALA A 192 -0.85 -6.79 0.12
N VAL A 193 -0.91 -5.57 -0.40
CA VAL A 193 -0.74 -4.34 0.40
C VAL A 193 -1.86 -3.37 0.01
N PRO A 194 -2.79 -3.06 0.93
CA PRO A 194 -3.00 -3.65 2.27
C PRO A 194 -3.32 -5.15 2.23
N HIS A 195 -3.14 -5.82 3.39
CA HIS A 195 -3.45 -7.25 3.59
C HIS A 195 -4.97 -7.49 3.68
N PHE A 196 -5.68 -7.12 2.62
CA PHE A 196 -7.14 -6.95 2.57
C PHE A 196 -7.93 -8.20 2.93
N TYR A 197 -7.41 -9.38 2.59
CA TYR A 197 -8.14 -10.65 2.79
C TYR A 197 -8.15 -11.12 4.25
N ASP A 198 -7.30 -10.55 5.11
CA ASP A 198 -7.27 -10.84 6.55
C ASP A 198 -6.76 -9.65 7.37
N LEU A 199 -7.61 -8.64 7.55
CA LEU A 199 -7.27 -7.47 8.38
C LEU A 199 -7.17 -7.81 9.88
N ALA A 200 -7.68 -9.00 10.30
CA ALA A 200 -7.63 -9.42 11.70
C ALA A 200 -6.20 -9.80 12.16
N THR A 201 -5.33 -10.18 11.22
CA THR A 201 -3.91 -10.44 11.50
C THR A 201 -3.05 -9.19 11.36
N GLY A 202 -3.60 -8.11 10.83
CA GLY A 202 -2.95 -6.81 10.66
C GLY A 202 -3.06 -6.28 9.24
N GLU A 203 -3.41 -5.00 9.11
CA GLU A 203 -3.65 -4.33 7.82
C GLU A 203 -2.43 -4.36 6.88
N TYR A 204 -1.23 -4.40 7.45
CA TYR A 204 0.05 -4.44 6.74
C TYR A 204 0.91 -5.63 7.20
N ALA A 205 0.27 -6.76 7.54
CA ALA A 205 0.96 -7.98 7.95
C ALA A 205 1.99 -8.43 6.90
N GLY A 206 3.01 -9.16 7.33
CA GLY A 206 4.01 -9.77 6.45
C GLY A 206 3.38 -10.75 5.46
N ALA A 207 4.11 -11.06 4.38
CA ALA A 207 3.68 -12.12 3.49
C ALA A 207 3.69 -13.48 4.22
N GLU A 208 2.72 -14.32 3.92
CA GLU A 208 2.73 -15.71 4.36
C GLU A 208 3.81 -16.48 3.61
N GLU A 209 4.48 -17.37 4.33
CA GLU A 209 5.58 -18.15 3.78
C GLU A 209 5.16 -19.57 3.37
N VAL A 210 4.07 -20.09 3.96
CA VAL A 210 3.52 -21.42 3.69
C VAL A 210 2.00 -21.33 3.50
N PHE A 211 1.50 -22.03 2.50
CA PHE A 211 0.08 -22.20 2.24
C PHE A 211 -0.26 -23.70 2.28
N VAL A 212 -1.34 -24.05 3.00
CA VAL A 212 -1.79 -25.44 3.18
C VAL A 212 -3.30 -25.49 2.93
N PRO A 213 -3.85 -26.58 2.34
CA PRO A 213 -5.29 -26.74 2.22
C PRO A 213 -5.97 -26.64 3.59
N LEU A 214 -7.06 -25.86 3.69
CA LEU A 214 -7.73 -25.55 4.95
C LEU A 214 -8.17 -26.81 5.71
N PHE A 215 -8.77 -27.75 5.02
CA PHE A 215 -9.28 -28.98 5.62
C PHE A 215 -8.13 -29.91 6.07
N THR A 216 -7.03 -29.93 5.30
CA THR A 216 -5.80 -30.67 5.70
C THR A 216 -5.17 -30.05 6.93
N ALA A 217 -5.04 -28.71 6.97
CA ALA A 217 -4.49 -28.00 8.12
C ALA A 217 -5.30 -28.28 9.41
N ARG A 218 -6.63 -28.37 9.26
CA ARG A 218 -7.52 -28.73 10.35
C ARG A 218 -7.34 -30.18 10.80
N GLU A 219 -7.29 -31.13 9.88
CA GLU A 219 -7.04 -32.55 10.18
C GLU A 219 -5.71 -32.76 10.94
N LEU A 220 -4.68 -32.02 10.51
CA LEU A 220 -3.35 -32.01 11.15
C LEU A 220 -3.31 -31.19 12.45
N LYS A 221 -4.41 -30.52 12.82
CA LYS A 221 -4.51 -29.64 14.01
C LYS A 221 -3.43 -28.53 14.02
N LEU A 222 -3.10 -27.99 12.85
CA LEU A 222 -2.14 -26.90 12.74
C LEU A 222 -2.68 -25.65 13.47
N LYS A 223 -1.77 -24.95 14.15
CA LYS A 223 -2.11 -23.76 14.94
C LYS A 223 -2.53 -22.61 14.03
N ARG A 224 -3.70 -22.06 14.28
CA ARG A 224 -4.18 -20.84 13.63
C ARG A 224 -3.73 -19.60 14.39
N ASN A 225 -3.73 -18.46 13.71
CA ASN A 225 -3.58 -17.13 14.30
C ASN A 225 -4.72 -16.21 13.80
N GLY A 226 -4.79 -15.00 14.34
CA GLY A 226 -5.80 -14.01 13.98
C GLY A 226 -6.89 -13.86 15.04
N GLY A 227 -7.73 -12.84 14.84
CA GLY A 227 -8.83 -12.54 15.74
C GLY A 227 -9.91 -13.59 15.72
N ILE A 228 -10.52 -13.80 16.87
CA ILE A 228 -11.73 -14.63 17.04
C ILE A 228 -12.74 -13.84 17.86
N GLU A 229 -14.01 -13.88 17.46
CA GLU A 229 -15.14 -13.34 18.20
C GLU A 229 -16.13 -14.46 18.47
N CYS A 230 -16.29 -14.83 19.75
CA CYS A 230 -17.23 -15.87 20.18
C CYS A 230 -18.30 -15.28 21.07
N TRP A 231 -19.52 -15.86 21.03
CA TRP A 231 -20.66 -15.47 21.88
C TRP A 231 -21.28 -16.67 22.57
N GLY A 232 -22.10 -16.40 23.57
CA GLY A 232 -22.72 -17.44 24.39
C GLY A 232 -21.70 -18.17 25.28
N GLN A 233 -21.92 -19.45 25.53
CA GLN A 233 -20.98 -20.29 26.29
C GLN A 233 -19.87 -20.90 25.43
N GLY A 234 -19.57 -20.29 24.29
CA GLY A 234 -18.50 -20.72 23.38
C GLY A 234 -17.15 -20.69 24.08
N ARG A 235 -16.54 -21.87 24.29
CA ARG A 235 -15.17 -21.97 24.79
C ARG A 235 -14.20 -21.90 23.61
N THR A 236 -13.11 -21.21 23.82
CA THR A 236 -12.05 -20.98 22.83
C THR A 236 -11.11 -22.19 22.63
N ASP A 237 -11.48 -23.40 23.08
CA ASP A 237 -10.69 -24.59 22.84
C ASP A 237 -10.70 -24.93 21.33
N ASP A 238 -9.53 -25.14 20.73
CA ASP A 238 -9.36 -25.39 19.29
C ASP A 238 -10.26 -26.50 18.75
N ASP A 239 -10.57 -27.52 19.56
CA ASP A 239 -11.46 -28.64 19.20
C ASP A 239 -12.95 -28.24 19.06
N ARG A 240 -13.36 -27.04 19.52
CA ARG A 240 -14.75 -26.56 19.49
C ARG A 240 -14.99 -25.36 18.59
N MET A 241 -13.98 -24.92 17.87
CA MET A 241 -14.09 -23.74 17.00
C MET A 241 -15.04 -23.93 15.81
N GLU A 242 -15.35 -25.16 15.49
CA GLU A 242 -16.39 -25.53 14.52
C GLU A 242 -17.80 -25.35 15.07
N ALA A 243 -17.92 -25.11 16.39
CA ALA A 243 -19.21 -24.72 16.95
C ALA A 243 -19.65 -23.39 16.29
N ALA A 244 -20.95 -23.30 16.03
CA ALA A 244 -21.59 -22.23 15.27
C ALA A 244 -21.51 -20.83 15.93
N SER A 245 -20.86 -20.68 17.07
CA SER A 245 -20.85 -19.47 17.90
C SER A 245 -19.51 -18.71 17.88
N CYS A 246 -18.64 -18.94 16.91
CA CYS A 246 -17.38 -18.23 16.77
C CYS A 246 -17.13 -17.77 15.33
N LEU A 247 -16.79 -16.49 15.16
CA LEU A 247 -16.32 -15.89 13.90
C LEU A 247 -14.80 -15.91 13.90
N TRP A 248 -14.19 -16.52 12.87
CA TRP A 248 -12.73 -16.62 12.80
C TRP A 248 -12.17 -16.90 11.40
N LEU A 249 -13.04 -17.25 10.42
CA LEU A 249 -12.66 -17.52 9.04
C LEU A 249 -12.93 -16.31 8.17
N GLN A 250 -12.08 -16.09 7.18
CA GLN A 250 -12.30 -15.15 6.11
C GLN A 250 -12.87 -15.89 4.90
N PHE A 251 -13.90 -15.33 4.27
CA PHE A 251 -14.52 -15.90 3.09
C PHE A 251 -14.62 -14.85 1.99
N TRP A 252 -14.03 -15.13 0.86
CA TRP A 252 -13.99 -14.23 -0.30
C TRP A 252 -14.53 -14.93 -1.54
N VAL A 253 -15.18 -14.15 -2.42
CA VAL A 253 -15.77 -14.65 -3.67
C VAL A 253 -15.42 -13.77 -4.84
N GLN A 254 -15.22 -14.38 -6.02
CA GLN A 254 -15.06 -13.66 -7.28
C GLN A 254 -16.39 -13.72 -8.05
N LEU A 255 -16.87 -12.54 -8.46
CA LEU A 255 -18.08 -12.35 -9.25
C LEU A 255 -17.73 -11.50 -10.46
N ASP A 256 -17.92 -12.04 -11.66
CA ASP A 256 -17.32 -11.48 -12.87
C ASP A 256 -18.16 -10.36 -13.49
N ASP A 257 -19.47 -10.29 -13.19
CA ASP A 257 -20.36 -9.27 -13.73
C ASP A 257 -21.44 -8.83 -12.73
N ALA A 258 -22.20 -7.82 -13.10
CA ALA A 258 -23.27 -7.25 -12.28
C ALA A 258 -24.44 -8.23 -12.04
N ALA A 259 -24.71 -9.14 -12.97
CA ALA A 259 -25.76 -10.15 -12.81
C ALA A 259 -25.35 -11.19 -11.77
N ALA A 260 -24.10 -11.66 -11.80
CA ALA A 260 -23.54 -12.52 -10.78
C ALA A 260 -23.57 -11.86 -9.39
N VAL A 261 -23.22 -10.58 -9.29
CA VAL A 261 -23.28 -9.80 -8.03
C VAL A 261 -24.73 -9.75 -7.51
N ALA A 262 -25.71 -9.42 -8.38
CA ALA A 262 -27.12 -9.38 -7.98
C ALA A 262 -27.65 -10.74 -7.53
N SER A 263 -27.30 -11.80 -8.27
CA SER A 263 -27.68 -13.18 -7.93
C SER A 263 -27.07 -13.64 -6.62
N TYR A 264 -25.79 -13.36 -6.40
CA TYR A 264 -25.09 -13.73 -5.15
C TYR A 264 -25.65 -12.96 -3.95
N ARG A 265 -25.99 -11.67 -4.12
CA ARG A 265 -26.63 -10.89 -3.05
C ARG A 265 -27.99 -11.48 -2.66
N ALA A 266 -28.84 -11.83 -3.64
CA ALA A 266 -30.12 -12.47 -3.38
C ALA A 266 -29.95 -13.84 -2.69
N PHE A 267 -28.97 -14.62 -3.09
CA PHE A 267 -28.62 -15.89 -2.43
C PHE A 267 -28.20 -15.67 -0.96
N LEU A 268 -27.32 -14.69 -0.71
CA LEU A 268 -26.82 -14.41 0.64
C LEU A 268 -27.93 -13.90 1.57
N ASP A 269 -28.83 -13.07 1.03
CA ASP A 269 -30.02 -12.60 1.76
C ASP A 269 -30.98 -13.77 2.08
N GLY A 270 -31.25 -14.64 1.10
CA GLY A 270 -32.04 -15.85 1.30
C GLY A 270 -31.43 -16.79 2.37
N TYR A 271 -30.10 -16.96 2.33
CA TYR A 271 -29.39 -17.74 3.32
C TYR A 271 -29.55 -17.14 4.74
N ALA A 272 -29.41 -15.84 4.90
CA ALA A 272 -29.60 -15.19 6.20
C ALA A 272 -31.01 -15.39 6.75
N HIS A 273 -32.05 -15.27 5.91
CA HIS A 273 -33.43 -15.51 6.31
C HIS A 273 -33.66 -16.97 6.70
N GLU A 274 -33.11 -17.92 5.95
CA GLU A 274 -33.19 -19.34 6.27
C GLU A 274 -32.54 -19.65 7.62
N GLN A 275 -31.36 -19.12 7.91
CA GLN A 275 -30.68 -19.33 9.19
C GLN A 275 -31.45 -18.75 10.38
N VAL A 276 -32.15 -17.64 10.19
CA VAL A 276 -33.07 -17.11 11.20
C VAL A 276 -34.27 -18.04 11.40
N ALA A 277 -34.86 -18.53 10.31
CA ALA A 277 -35.99 -19.48 10.38
C ALA A 277 -35.63 -20.82 11.08
N LEU A 278 -34.39 -21.29 10.87
CA LEU A 278 -33.81 -22.44 11.57
C LEU A 278 -33.42 -22.15 13.04
N GLY A 279 -33.52 -20.90 13.50
CA GLY A 279 -33.17 -20.52 14.86
C GLY A 279 -31.68 -20.45 15.12
N ARG A 280 -30.81 -20.54 14.09
CA ARG A 280 -29.37 -20.46 14.22
C ARG A 280 -28.91 -18.98 14.36
N PHE A 281 -29.48 -18.08 13.58
CA PHE A 281 -29.33 -16.65 13.75
C PHE A 281 -30.45 -16.12 14.65
N THR A 282 -30.08 -15.41 15.71
CA THR A 282 -31.02 -14.85 16.68
C THR A 282 -31.29 -13.36 16.46
N ARG A 283 -30.41 -12.68 15.73
CA ARG A 283 -30.58 -11.29 15.27
C ARG A 283 -31.47 -11.23 14.03
N PRO A 284 -32.04 -10.07 13.67
CA PRO A 284 -32.72 -9.89 12.40
C PRO A 284 -31.81 -10.32 11.23
N PRO A 285 -32.37 -10.90 10.15
CA PRO A 285 -31.59 -11.32 9.02
C PRO A 285 -30.86 -10.11 8.42
N ALA A 286 -29.54 -10.19 8.31
CA ALA A 286 -28.71 -9.14 7.75
C ALA A 286 -27.60 -9.76 6.91
N SER A 287 -27.46 -9.25 5.70
CA SER A 287 -26.40 -9.65 4.77
C SER A 287 -25.82 -8.43 4.06
N ASP A 288 -24.57 -8.49 3.70
CA ASP A 288 -23.93 -7.49 2.83
C ASP A 288 -22.88 -8.15 1.93
N LEU A 289 -22.69 -7.57 0.77
CA LEU A 289 -21.72 -8.01 -0.23
C LEU A 289 -20.88 -6.81 -0.65
N THR A 290 -19.68 -6.72 -0.11
CA THR A 290 -18.79 -5.57 -0.22
C THR A 290 -17.57 -5.91 -1.06
N ASN A 291 -17.23 -5.09 -2.07
CA ASN A 291 -15.98 -5.29 -2.83
C ASN A 291 -14.76 -4.81 -2.02
N VAL A 292 -13.55 -5.25 -2.46
CA VAL A 292 -12.28 -4.95 -1.77
C VAL A 292 -12.11 -3.46 -1.50
N ARG A 293 -12.35 -2.58 -2.48
CA ARG A 293 -12.14 -1.14 -2.31
C ARG A 293 -13.05 -0.55 -1.23
N ARG A 294 -14.36 -0.84 -1.33
CA ARG A 294 -15.34 -0.36 -0.35
C ARG A 294 -15.03 -0.90 1.05
N TYR A 295 -14.63 -2.17 1.15
CA TYR A 295 -14.24 -2.78 2.42
C TYR A 295 -13.05 -2.07 3.07
N LEU A 296 -12.01 -1.76 2.30
CA LEU A 296 -10.84 -1.03 2.80
C LEU A 296 -11.20 0.41 3.23
N ASP A 297 -12.11 1.07 2.50
CA ASP A 297 -12.60 2.41 2.86
C ASP A 297 -13.45 2.36 4.15
N GLU A 298 -14.36 1.40 4.29
CA GLU A 298 -15.19 1.22 5.50
C GLU A 298 -14.32 0.91 6.73
N ARG A 299 -13.27 0.12 6.56
CA ARG A 299 -12.31 -0.22 7.63
C ARG A 299 -11.29 0.90 7.91
N GLN A 300 -11.32 1.98 7.12
CA GLN A 300 -10.37 3.09 7.24
C GLN A 300 -8.91 2.63 7.28
N VAL A 301 -8.57 1.63 6.46
CA VAL A 301 -7.23 1.02 6.42
C VAL A 301 -6.15 2.06 6.11
N VAL A 302 -6.49 3.10 5.32
CA VAL A 302 -5.67 4.31 5.23
C VAL A 302 -6.16 5.31 6.29
N PRO A 303 -5.43 5.49 7.40
CA PRO A 303 -5.84 6.39 8.46
C PRO A 303 -6.07 7.82 7.94
N GLY A 304 -7.10 8.49 8.47
CA GLY A 304 -7.45 9.85 8.04
C GLY A 304 -6.35 10.88 8.33
N ASP A 305 -5.52 10.64 9.35
CA ASP A 305 -4.37 11.45 9.70
C ASP A 305 -3.27 11.42 8.63
N VAL A 306 -3.06 10.31 7.92
CA VAL A 306 -2.13 10.23 6.78
C VAL A 306 -2.58 11.15 5.64
N ARG A 307 -3.89 11.19 5.35
CA ARG A 307 -4.44 12.13 4.36
C ARG A 307 -4.25 13.59 4.81
N LEU A 308 -4.48 13.88 6.09
CA LEU A 308 -4.24 15.21 6.67
C LEU A 308 -2.76 15.60 6.58
N GLN A 309 -1.84 14.69 6.90
CA GLN A 309 -0.39 14.93 6.81
C GLN A 309 0.03 15.31 5.38
N VAL A 310 -0.55 14.70 4.35
CA VAL A 310 -0.29 15.08 2.94
C VAL A 310 -0.73 16.52 2.68
N TRP A 311 -1.91 16.93 3.14
CA TRP A 311 -2.37 18.32 2.97
C TRP A 311 -1.47 19.31 3.71
N ILE A 312 -1.01 18.97 4.92
CA ILE A 312 -0.06 19.80 5.69
C ILE A 312 1.29 19.89 4.94
N ALA A 313 1.80 18.77 4.43
CA ALA A 313 3.06 18.76 3.68
C ALA A 313 2.98 19.58 2.37
N LEU A 314 1.86 19.48 1.64
CA LEU A 314 1.62 20.31 0.45
C LEU A 314 1.49 21.79 0.81
N GLY A 315 0.77 22.11 1.88
CA GLY A 315 0.69 23.50 2.40
C GLY A 315 2.07 24.03 2.79
N PHE A 316 2.88 23.25 3.47
CA PHE A 316 4.26 23.60 3.80
C PHE A 316 5.12 23.82 2.54
N PHE A 317 4.97 22.98 1.53
CA PHE A 317 5.65 23.15 0.24
C PHE A 317 5.27 24.48 -0.42
N VAL A 318 3.98 24.85 -0.42
CA VAL A 318 3.50 26.13 -0.94
C VAL A 318 4.14 27.31 -0.18
N VAL A 319 4.22 27.24 1.15
CA VAL A 319 4.89 28.25 1.97
C VAL A 319 6.39 28.36 1.60
N CYS A 320 7.07 27.23 1.40
CA CYS A 320 8.47 27.21 0.93
C CYS A 320 8.63 27.87 -0.45
N LEU A 321 7.70 27.65 -1.37
CA LEU A 321 7.69 28.31 -2.68
C LEU A 321 7.46 29.81 -2.56
N VAL A 322 6.51 30.27 -1.75
CA VAL A 322 6.24 31.70 -1.52
C VAL A 322 7.47 32.39 -0.92
N ASN A 323 8.10 31.78 0.07
CA ASN A 323 9.37 32.29 0.63
C ASN A 323 10.45 32.36 -0.43
N THR A 324 10.57 31.35 -1.29
CA THR A 324 11.54 31.32 -2.39
C THR A 324 11.28 32.45 -3.39
N VAL A 325 10.00 32.75 -3.73
CA VAL A 325 9.60 33.88 -4.56
C VAL A 325 10.08 35.22 -3.95
N GLY A 326 9.84 35.40 -2.64
CA GLY A 326 10.31 36.59 -1.90
C GLY A 326 11.84 36.76 -1.93
N LEU A 327 12.56 35.68 -1.67
CA LEU A 327 14.03 35.66 -1.70
C LEU A 327 14.59 35.89 -3.12
N MET A 328 13.96 35.32 -4.15
CA MET A 328 14.32 35.57 -5.55
C MET A 328 14.11 37.03 -5.91
N LEU A 329 12.98 37.63 -5.50
CA LEU A 329 12.71 39.04 -5.74
C LEU A 329 13.78 39.93 -5.08
N ALA A 330 14.10 39.66 -3.80
CA ALA A 330 15.16 40.37 -3.09
C ALA A 330 16.54 40.22 -3.77
N LYS A 331 16.88 39.02 -4.24
CA LYS A 331 18.11 38.74 -4.97
C LYS A 331 18.17 39.50 -6.29
N PHE A 332 17.10 39.48 -7.08
CA PHE A 332 17.04 40.15 -8.38
C PHE A 332 17.06 41.67 -8.23
N MET A 333 16.46 42.23 -7.18
CA MET A 333 16.53 43.65 -6.89
C MET A 333 17.95 44.10 -6.48
N ARG A 334 18.67 43.29 -5.71
CA ARG A 334 20.10 43.56 -5.40
C ARG A 334 21.00 43.53 -6.65
N GLY A 335 20.66 42.69 -7.64
CA GLY A 335 21.35 42.61 -8.94
C GLY A 335 20.85 43.63 -9.98
N ALA A 336 19.91 44.51 -9.63
CA ALA A 336 19.23 45.40 -10.59
C ALA A 336 20.18 46.35 -11.34
N GLY A 337 21.22 46.85 -10.67
CA GLY A 337 22.23 47.69 -11.31
C GLY A 337 22.96 46.98 -12.46
N GLU A 338 23.38 45.74 -12.28
CA GLU A 338 24.03 44.94 -13.32
C GLU A 338 23.09 44.63 -14.49
N LEU A 339 21.84 44.30 -14.18
CA LEU A 339 20.80 44.11 -15.20
C LEU A 339 20.53 45.42 -15.96
N GLY A 340 20.56 46.56 -15.28
CA GLY A 340 20.46 47.89 -15.89
C GLY A 340 21.58 48.19 -16.89
N VAL A 341 22.85 47.94 -16.52
CA VAL A 341 24.00 48.07 -17.40
C VAL A 341 23.89 47.16 -18.63
N ARG A 342 23.55 45.91 -18.46
CA ARG A 342 23.36 44.98 -19.58
C ARG A 342 22.25 45.44 -20.53
N ARG A 343 21.15 45.99 -20.02
CA ARG A 343 20.06 46.53 -20.83
C ARG A 343 20.49 47.80 -21.57
N ALA A 344 21.31 48.63 -20.95
CA ALA A 344 21.89 49.79 -21.59
C ALA A 344 22.86 49.42 -22.74
N LEU A 345 23.55 48.28 -22.59
CA LEU A 345 24.43 47.70 -23.64
C LEU A 345 23.66 46.88 -24.71
N GLY A 346 22.34 46.92 -24.72
CA GLY A 346 21.51 46.34 -25.79
C GLY A 346 20.87 44.98 -25.47
N ALA A 347 20.94 44.46 -24.26
CA ALA A 347 20.26 43.21 -23.89
C ALA A 347 18.73 43.39 -23.92
N SER A 348 18.02 42.49 -24.66
CA SER A 348 16.57 42.53 -24.75
C SER A 348 15.92 42.11 -23.42
N ARG A 349 14.69 42.61 -23.18
CA ARG A 349 13.90 42.16 -22.00
C ARG A 349 13.69 40.66 -21.96
N ARG A 350 13.52 40.02 -23.13
CA ARG A 350 13.37 38.56 -23.24
C ARG A 350 14.61 37.82 -22.81
N SER A 351 15.81 38.31 -23.18
CA SER A 351 17.08 37.70 -22.78
C SER A 351 17.27 37.75 -21.27
N VAL A 352 16.99 38.89 -20.62
CA VAL A 352 17.06 39.05 -19.16
C VAL A 352 16.02 38.14 -18.48
N PHE A 353 14.79 38.12 -18.97
CA PHE A 353 13.74 37.25 -18.43
C PHE A 353 14.13 35.75 -18.50
N THR A 354 14.62 35.29 -19.66
CA THR A 354 15.07 33.89 -19.85
C THR A 354 16.21 33.57 -18.89
N GLN A 355 17.17 34.48 -18.70
CA GLN A 355 18.28 34.30 -17.73
C GLN A 355 17.75 34.08 -16.31
N LEU A 356 16.78 34.88 -15.84
CA LEU A 356 16.22 34.79 -14.50
C LEU A 356 15.37 33.53 -14.31
N VAL A 357 14.65 33.10 -15.35
CA VAL A 357 13.91 31.84 -15.34
C VAL A 357 14.86 30.63 -15.30
N VAL A 358 15.95 30.64 -16.07
CA VAL A 358 16.98 29.59 -16.01
C VAL A 358 17.59 29.54 -14.61
N GLU A 359 17.86 30.67 -13.98
CA GLU A 359 18.37 30.74 -12.61
C GLU A 359 17.36 30.12 -11.62
N ALA A 360 16.07 30.43 -11.72
CA ALA A 360 15.02 29.85 -10.91
C ALA A 360 14.92 28.31 -11.11
N THR A 361 15.01 27.85 -12.36
CA THR A 361 15.00 26.43 -12.69
C THR A 361 16.18 25.68 -12.08
N LEU A 362 17.38 26.27 -12.10
CA LEU A 362 18.57 25.68 -11.48
C LEU A 362 18.44 25.58 -9.94
N ILE A 363 17.82 26.57 -9.30
CA ILE A 363 17.48 26.49 -7.87
C ILE A 363 16.50 25.34 -7.65
N GLY A 364 15.50 25.16 -8.53
CA GLY A 364 14.56 24.06 -8.49
C GLY A 364 15.22 22.67 -8.63
N VAL A 365 16.17 22.55 -9.57
CA VAL A 365 16.94 21.31 -9.75
C VAL A 365 17.80 21.00 -8.52
N ALA A 366 18.54 21.99 -8.02
CA ALA A 366 19.36 21.81 -6.82
C ALA A 366 18.51 21.51 -5.57
N GLY A 367 17.38 22.22 -5.42
CA GLY A 367 16.38 21.96 -4.38
C GLY A 367 15.74 20.59 -4.52
N GLY A 368 15.46 20.14 -5.74
CA GLY A 368 14.94 18.80 -6.04
C GLY A 368 15.90 17.68 -5.63
N VAL A 369 17.19 17.82 -5.96
CA VAL A 369 18.24 16.87 -5.52
C VAL A 369 18.35 16.85 -4.00
N GLY A 370 18.38 18.03 -3.35
CA GLY A 370 18.38 18.14 -1.89
C GLY A 370 17.11 17.55 -1.27
N GLY A 371 15.94 17.79 -1.89
CA GLY A 371 14.65 17.23 -1.48
C GLY A 371 14.60 15.70 -1.56
N LEU A 372 15.22 15.12 -2.59
CA LEU A 372 15.39 13.69 -2.69
C LEU A 372 16.21 13.12 -1.52
N LEU A 373 17.31 13.77 -1.15
CA LEU A 373 18.12 13.37 0.00
C LEU A 373 17.31 13.44 1.31
N PHE A 374 16.53 14.52 1.49
CA PHE A 374 15.63 14.63 2.65
C PHE A 374 14.50 13.58 2.63
N ALA A 375 13.96 13.25 1.46
CA ALA A 375 12.95 12.19 1.35
C ALA A 375 13.54 10.82 1.70
N LEU A 376 14.74 10.48 1.22
CA LEU A 376 15.45 9.25 1.58
C LEU A 376 15.69 9.18 3.10
N LEU A 377 16.14 10.28 3.71
CA LEU A 377 16.32 10.38 5.15
C LEU A 377 15.00 10.23 5.90
N GLY A 378 13.94 10.92 5.44
CA GLY A 378 12.60 10.83 6.02
C GLY A 378 12.06 9.41 5.99
N LEU A 379 12.16 8.71 4.85
CA LEU A 379 11.75 7.31 4.72
C LEU A 379 12.62 6.38 5.59
N ALA A 380 13.92 6.64 5.71
CA ALA A 380 14.78 5.89 6.62
C ALA A 380 14.34 6.05 8.08
N LEU A 381 13.97 7.27 8.50
CA LEU A 381 13.44 7.53 9.84
C LEU A 381 12.07 6.85 10.06
N VAL A 382 11.18 6.87 9.05
CA VAL A 382 9.90 6.15 9.11
C VAL A 382 10.14 4.64 9.29
N ARG A 383 11.11 4.05 8.57
CA ARG A 383 11.44 2.62 8.69
C ARG A 383 12.02 2.23 10.05
N LEU A 384 12.60 3.16 10.80
CA LEU A 384 13.04 2.90 12.17
C LEU A 384 11.86 2.75 13.16
N GLN A 385 10.66 3.19 12.77
CA GLN A 385 9.45 2.88 13.50
C GLN A 385 9.10 1.40 13.28
N SER A 386 8.90 0.66 14.36
CA SER A 386 8.66 -0.79 14.33
C SER A 386 7.26 -1.19 13.83
N THR A 387 6.59 -0.36 13.02
CA THR A 387 5.29 -0.66 12.45
C THR A 387 5.44 -1.41 11.12
N ALA A 388 4.59 -2.41 10.90
CA ALA A 388 4.58 -3.20 9.66
C ALA A 388 4.38 -2.33 8.40
N ALA A 389 3.65 -1.23 8.52
CA ALA A 389 3.45 -0.23 7.47
C ALA A 389 4.75 0.52 7.13
N ALA A 390 5.58 0.84 8.13
CA ALA A 390 6.83 1.56 7.94
C ALA A 390 7.84 0.78 7.09
N GLN A 391 7.86 -0.55 7.22
CA GLN A 391 8.74 -1.43 6.43
C GLN A 391 8.40 -1.45 4.93
N LEU A 392 7.19 -1.05 4.56
CA LEU A 392 6.72 -0.98 3.17
C LEU A 392 7.10 0.32 2.47
N ALA A 393 7.54 1.33 3.20
CA ALA A 393 7.88 2.65 2.66
C ALA A 393 9.14 2.58 1.78
N HIS A 394 9.00 2.11 0.54
CA HIS A 394 10.04 2.12 -0.48
C HIS A 394 9.74 3.21 -1.53
N LEU A 395 10.82 3.85 -2.01
CA LEU A 395 10.70 4.77 -3.14
C LEU A 395 10.38 3.99 -4.42
N ASP A 396 9.24 4.29 -5.01
CA ASP A 396 8.96 3.89 -6.38
C ASP A 396 9.63 4.87 -7.36
N GLY A 397 10.38 4.35 -8.34
CA GLY A 397 11.11 5.15 -9.32
C GLY A 397 10.20 6.07 -10.13
N THR A 398 8.99 5.65 -10.45
CA THR A 398 8.00 6.44 -11.19
C THR A 398 7.49 7.62 -10.37
N MET A 399 7.20 7.39 -9.09
CA MET A 399 6.74 8.41 -8.16
C MET A 399 7.84 9.44 -7.86
N LEU A 400 9.09 8.97 -7.73
CA LEU A 400 10.26 9.81 -7.57
C LEU A 400 10.44 10.72 -8.78
N ALA A 401 10.40 10.19 -9.99
CA ALA A 401 10.54 10.98 -11.22
C ALA A 401 9.39 12.00 -11.37
N ALA A 402 8.15 11.62 -11.09
CA ALA A 402 6.99 12.51 -11.17
C ALA A 402 7.08 13.66 -10.15
N THR A 403 7.44 13.37 -8.90
CA THR A 403 7.58 14.40 -7.85
C THR A 403 8.74 15.32 -8.13
N PHE A 404 9.88 14.81 -8.60
CA PHE A 404 11.03 15.61 -9.01
C PHE A 404 10.69 16.55 -10.18
N ALA A 405 10.02 16.02 -11.22
CA ALA A 405 9.57 16.84 -12.35
C ALA A 405 8.59 17.94 -11.91
N ALA A 406 7.58 17.57 -11.08
CA ALA A 406 6.62 18.53 -10.56
C ALA A 406 7.28 19.64 -9.73
N SER A 407 8.31 19.32 -8.94
CA SER A 407 9.06 20.29 -8.15
C SER A 407 9.83 21.29 -9.01
N ILE A 408 10.48 20.83 -10.08
CA ILE A 408 11.17 21.70 -11.03
C ILE A 408 10.18 22.65 -11.70
N VAL A 409 9.04 22.13 -12.16
CA VAL A 409 7.99 22.93 -12.79
C VAL A 409 7.45 23.97 -11.81
N ALA A 410 7.12 23.58 -10.58
CA ALA A 410 6.61 24.48 -9.55
C ALA A 410 7.61 25.62 -9.23
N THR A 411 8.90 25.28 -9.10
CA THR A 411 9.95 26.27 -8.81
C THR A 411 10.21 27.19 -10.00
N ALA A 412 10.18 26.67 -11.23
CA ALA A 412 10.30 27.47 -12.44
C ALA A 412 9.14 28.48 -12.56
N LEU A 413 7.89 28.01 -12.32
CA LEU A 413 6.69 28.87 -12.30
C LEU A 413 6.78 29.94 -11.19
N ALA A 414 7.23 29.57 -9.99
CA ALA A 414 7.44 30.50 -8.89
C ALA A 414 8.47 31.60 -9.26
N GLY A 415 9.47 31.27 -10.08
CA GLY A 415 10.47 32.23 -10.59
C GLY A 415 9.93 33.19 -11.64
N VAL A 416 8.84 32.90 -12.33
CA VAL A 416 8.26 33.77 -13.39
C VAL A 416 7.83 35.12 -12.85
N VAL A 417 7.16 35.16 -11.69
CA VAL A 417 6.66 36.42 -11.10
C VAL A 417 7.80 37.38 -10.72
N PRO A 418 8.86 36.97 -9.98
CA PRO A 418 9.97 37.83 -9.67
C PRO A 418 10.76 38.23 -10.94
N ALA A 419 10.95 37.32 -11.90
CA ALA A 419 11.62 37.60 -13.16
C ALA A 419 10.87 38.68 -13.97
N TRP A 420 9.55 38.53 -14.07
CA TRP A 420 8.70 39.50 -14.77
C TRP A 420 8.74 40.90 -14.10
N ARG A 421 8.66 40.98 -12.77
CA ARG A 421 8.77 42.23 -12.03
C ARG A 421 10.14 42.88 -12.20
N ALA A 422 11.23 42.10 -12.11
CA ALA A 422 12.59 42.60 -12.30
C ALA A 422 12.80 43.20 -13.70
N CYS A 423 12.19 42.63 -14.75
CA CYS A 423 12.27 43.13 -16.12
C CYS A 423 11.48 44.43 -16.37
N ARG A 424 10.49 44.78 -15.53
CA ARG A 424 9.63 45.97 -15.69
C ARG A 424 10.23 47.23 -15.08
N VAL A 425 11.21 47.14 -14.16
CA VAL A 425 11.84 48.31 -13.54
C VAL A 425 12.63 49.09 -14.59
N PRO A 426 12.40 50.41 -14.73
CA PRO A 426 13.11 51.24 -15.70
C PRO A 426 14.62 51.30 -15.40
N ALA A 427 15.50 51.16 -16.44
CA ALA A 427 16.92 51.15 -16.28
C ALA A 427 17.46 52.47 -15.65
N ALA A 428 16.81 53.61 -15.91
CA ALA A 428 17.18 54.93 -15.35
C ALA A 428 17.03 54.99 -13.82
N LEU A 429 16.05 54.30 -13.21
CA LEU A 429 15.92 54.26 -11.75
C LEU A 429 16.91 53.31 -11.08
N GLN A 430 17.40 52.32 -11.83
CA GLN A 430 18.39 51.34 -11.34
C GLN A 430 19.81 51.91 -11.27
N LEU A 431 20.13 52.94 -12.09
CA LEU A 431 21.43 53.63 -12.08
C LEU A 431 21.50 54.75 -11.04
N LYS A 432 20.37 55.25 -10.52
CA LYS A 432 20.29 56.35 -9.56
C LYS A 432 20.37 55.93 -8.09
N SER A 433 20.36 54.65 -7.83
CA SER A 433 20.36 54.05 -6.46
C SER A 433 21.74 53.52 -6.01
N GLN A 434 22.83 53.97 -6.64
CA GLN A 434 24.23 53.75 -6.19
C GLN A 434 24.75 54.93 -5.45
#